data_31909bee9f3709d563445154e2f5d4d1
#
_entry.id   31909bee9f3709d563445154e2f5d4d1
#
_cell.length_a   1.000
_cell.length_b   1.000
_cell.length_c   1.000
_cell.angle_alpha   90.00
_cell.angle_beta   90.00
_cell.angle_gamma   90.00
#
_symmetry.space_group_name_H-M   'P 1'
#
loop_
_entity.id
_entity.type
_entity.pdbx_description
1 polymer ?
#
loop_
_entity_poly.entity_id
_entity_poly.type
_entity_poly.pdbx_seq_one_letter_code
_entity_poly.pdbx_strand_id
1 'polypeptide(L)'
;MKKRNSLIELYRFFFALNVVKNHGFFPEGFNYFSPGRVSVEFFFVLSGFLFVRTLERLSDLPLRKSLPKLIVEKLKPLFFPLTIGILSNIIYNIVTKDYFDGIWGYLWYIEAMMLTFVAYLILRKIIKSEKTFLYVVIGIFILATLMRFSGIFYEWGYVRAAATISLGILLSKLPKIEIERKWIAWVILIPVQALCFVIVCFHLGNVDWFGGFRGVELILDNLLYPALIYLTFNVSVSSGVLDYLGALSFGLYAFQCPADLLRLVGLGNRYILLFIIVALTITEDIIKRIYKSRKISVSA
;
A
#
# COMPACT_ATOMS: atom_id res chain seq x y z
N MET A 1 16.83 -3.13 -17.26
CA MET A 1 15.77 -2.88 -16.21
C MET A 1 14.40 -3.05 -16.87
N LYS A 2 13.51 -3.87 -16.31
CA LYS A 2 12.13 -3.95 -16.81
C LYS A 2 11.43 -2.61 -16.55
N LYS A 3 10.90 -1.98 -17.58
CA LYS A 3 10.23 -0.67 -17.49
C LYS A 3 9.08 -0.76 -16.49
N ARG A 4 8.99 0.18 -15.54
CA ARG A 4 7.86 0.25 -14.60
C ARG A 4 6.58 0.56 -15.36
N ASN A 5 5.44 0.09 -14.88
CA ASN A 5 4.17 0.48 -15.45
C ASN A 5 3.68 1.75 -14.75
N SER A 6 3.68 2.85 -15.48
CA SER A 6 3.36 4.17 -14.92
C SER A 6 1.91 4.31 -14.44
N LEU A 7 0.98 3.46 -14.90
CA LEU A 7 -0.39 3.45 -14.35
C LEU A 7 -0.42 2.97 -12.90
N ILE A 8 0.38 1.97 -12.55
CA ILE A 8 0.50 1.54 -11.14
C ILE A 8 1.03 2.68 -10.27
N GLU A 9 1.96 3.47 -10.80
CA GLU A 9 2.50 4.62 -10.06
C GLU A 9 1.44 5.71 -9.88
N LEU A 10 0.57 5.95 -10.86
CA LEU A 10 -0.59 6.84 -10.73
C LEU A 10 -1.55 6.36 -9.63
N TYR A 11 -1.89 5.06 -9.62
CA TYR A 11 -2.79 4.53 -8.60
C TYR A 11 -2.18 4.63 -7.20
N ARG A 12 -0.90 4.35 -7.06
CA ARG A 12 -0.19 4.52 -5.79
C ARG A 12 -0.28 5.96 -5.27
N PHE A 13 -0.09 6.94 -6.15
CA PHE A 13 -0.22 8.35 -5.79
C PHE A 13 -1.64 8.71 -5.39
N PHE A 14 -2.64 8.32 -6.18
CA PHE A 14 -4.05 8.56 -5.90
C PHE A 14 -4.50 7.99 -4.55
N PHE A 15 -4.19 6.71 -4.30
CA PHE A 15 -4.56 6.07 -3.04
C PHE A 15 -3.78 6.63 -1.84
N ALA A 16 -2.53 7.07 -2.01
CA ALA A 16 -1.80 7.77 -0.96
C ALA A 16 -2.46 9.11 -0.61
N LEU A 17 -2.89 9.90 -1.59
CA LEU A 17 -3.65 11.13 -1.36
C LEU A 17 -4.95 10.88 -0.59
N ASN A 18 -5.67 9.81 -0.91
CA ASN A 18 -6.89 9.45 -0.17
C ASN A 18 -6.59 9.12 1.30
N VAL A 19 -5.47 8.47 1.61
CA VAL A 19 -5.03 8.25 2.99
C VAL A 19 -4.75 9.57 3.69
N VAL A 20 -3.99 10.49 3.07
CA VAL A 20 -3.70 11.83 3.62
C VAL A 20 -4.99 12.60 3.92
N LYS A 21 -5.95 12.53 3.01
CA LYS A 21 -7.26 13.16 3.17
C LYS A 21 -8.02 12.59 4.37
N ASN A 22 -8.02 11.26 4.54
CA ASN A 22 -8.73 10.60 5.63
C ASN A 22 -8.24 11.04 7.02
N HIS A 23 -6.95 11.36 7.15
CA HIS A 23 -6.37 11.87 8.40
C HIS A 23 -6.62 13.38 8.60
N GLY A 24 -7.52 13.98 7.80
CA GLY A 24 -7.98 15.35 7.97
C GLY A 24 -6.99 16.43 7.55
N PHE A 25 -6.03 16.09 6.67
CA PHE A 25 -5.07 17.08 6.14
C PHE A 25 -5.57 17.80 4.89
N PHE A 26 -6.75 17.49 4.38
CA PHE A 26 -7.38 18.23 3.28
C PHE A 26 -8.34 19.30 3.81
N PRO A 27 -8.57 20.38 3.04
CA PRO A 27 -9.53 21.41 3.36
C PRO A 27 -10.95 20.87 3.55
N GLU A 28 -11.77 21.59 4.31
CA GLU A 28 -13.20 21.31 4.43
C GLU A 28 -13.89 21.39 3.08
N GLY A 29 -14.85 20.52 2.82
CA GLY A 29 -15.50 20.39 1.50
C GLY A 29 -15.02 19.17 0.70
N PHE A 30 -13.85 18.60 0.98
CA PHE A 30 -13.38 17.34 0.40
C PHE A 30 -13.81 16.10 1.19
N ASN A 31 -14.88 16.21 1.98
CA ASN A 31 -15.33 15.12 2.88
C ASN A 31 -16.03 13.95 2.15
N TYR A 32 -16.11 14.00 0.83
CA TYR A 32 -16.81 13.01 0.01
C TYR A 32 -16.01 11.76 -0.32
N PHE A 33 -14.77 11.65 0.14
CA PHE A 33 -13.94 10.48 -0.14
C PHE A 33 -14.12 9.36 0.89
N SER A 34 -13.97 8.11 0.45
CA SER A 34 -13.96 6.92 1.32
C SER A 34 -12.90 6.99 2.42
N PRO A 35 -13.09 6.30 3.56
CA PRO A 35 -12.06 6.17 4.57
C PRO A 35 -10.72 5.71 3.99
N GLY A 36 -9.61 6.25 4.50
CA GLY A 36 -8.26 5.96 4.00
C GLY A 36 -7.87 4.49 4.10
N ARG A 37 -8.48 3.74 5.03
CA ARG A 37 -8.28 2.30 5.17
C ARG A 37 -8.54 1.52 3.89
N VAL A 38 -9.54 1.94 3.09
CA VAL A 38 -9.85 1.34 1.77
C VAL A 38 -8.66 1.47 0.83
N SER A 39 -7.95 2.60 0.87
CA SER A 39 -6.76 2.81 0.06
C SER A 39 -5.55 2.02 0.52
N VAL A 40 -5.44 1.74 1.82
CA VAL A 40 -4.37 0.88 2.37
C VAL A 40 -4.47 -0.54 1.83
N GLU A 41 -5.68 -1.04 1.63
CA GLU A 41 -5.91 -2.39 1.09
C GLU A 41 -5.43 -2.54 -0.35
N PHE A 42 -5.58 -1.51 -1.18
CA PHE A 42 -4.92 -1.50 -2.51
C PHE A 42 -3.40 -1.73 -2.40
N PHE A 43 -2.75 -1.05 -1.44
CA PHE A 43 -1.32 -1.24 -1.22
C PHE A 43 -0.98 -2.65 -0.74
N PHE A 44 -1.80 -3.27 0.09
CA PHE A 44 -1.59 -4.66 0.51
C PHE A 44 -1.72 -5.64 -0.65
N VAL A 45 -2.77 -5.54 -1.48
CA VAL A 45 -2.93 -6.41 -2.67
C VAL A 45 -1.75 -6.24 -3.63
N LEU A 46 -1.39 -5.00 -3.96
CA LEU A 46 -0.25 -4.70 -4.83
C LEU A 46 1.07 -5.22 -4.24
N SER A 47 1.26 -5.05 -2.93
CA SER A 47 2.46 -5.53 -2.23
C SER A 47 2.55 -7.04 -2.27
N GLY A 48 1.45 -7.77 -2.06
CA GLY A 48 1.38 -9.22 -2.19
C GLY A 48 1.71 -9.70 -3.60
N PHE A 49 1.14 -9.05 -4.62
CA PHE A 49 1.42 -9.34 -6.03
C PHE A 49 2.91 -9.18 -6.37
N LEU A 50 3.53 -8.10 -5.91
CA LEU A 50 4.96 -7.84 -6.17
C LEU A 50 5.89 -8.67 -5.28
N PHE A 51 5.42 -9.12 -4.12
CA PHE A 51 6.21 -9.88 -3.15
C PHE A 51 6.63 -11.25 -3.65
N VAL A 52 5.82 -11.89 -4.48
CA VAL A 52 6.08 -13.27 -4.96
C VAL A 52 7.47 -13.41 -5.57
N ARG A 53 7.92 -12.45 -6.38
CA ARG A 53 9.28 -12.46 -6.95
C ARG A 53 10.38 -12.41 -5.88
N THR A 54 10.14 -11.66 -4.81
CA THR A 54 11.06 -11.60 -3.67
C THR A 54 11.03 -12.92 -2.89
N LEU A 55 9.84 -13.47 -2.69
CA LEU A 55 9.62 -14.73 -1.99
C LEU A 55 10.33 -15.89 -2.71
N GLU A 56 10.15 -16.03 -4.03
CA GLU A 56 10.82 -17.05 -4.85
C GLU A 56 12.34 -16.94 -4.74
N ARG A 57 12.91 -15.75 -4.95
CA ARG A 57 14.34 -15.50 -4.87
C ARG A 57 14.92 -15.79 -3.48
N LEU A 58 14.18 -15.48 -2.42
CA LEU A 58 14.63 -15.69 -1.03
C LEU A 58 14.36 -17.10 -0.53
N SER A 59 13.47 -17.87 -1.19
CA SER A 59 13.12 -19.23 -0.79
C SER A 59 14.30 -20.20 -0.86
N ASP A 60 15.28 -19.98 -1.73
CA ASP A 60 16.44 -20.85 -1.89
C ASP A 60 17.55 -20.57 -0.85
N LEU A 61 17.51 -19.40 -0.21
CA LEU A 61 18.50 -19.02 0.80
C LEU A 61 18.13 -19.58 2.18
N PRO A 62 19.09 -19.90 3.07
CA PRO A 62 18.79 -20.24 4.46
C PRO A 62 18.03 -19.11 5.17
N LEU A 63 17.14 -19.44 6.12
CA LEU A 63 16.30 -18.44 6.82
C LEU A 63 17.14 -17.33 7.46
N ARG A 64 18.29 -17.69 8.06
CA ARG A 64 19.25 -16.73 8.66
C ARG A 64 19.75 -15.66 7.68
N LYS A 65 19.82 -15.97 6.38
CA LYS A 65 20.23 -15.02 5.33
C LYS A 65 19.05 -14.34 4.64
N SER A 66 17.94 -15.07 4.46
CA SER A 66 16.78 -14.55 3.74
C SER A 66 15.98 -13.54 4.54
N LEU A 67 15.85 -13.71 5.86
CA LEU A 67 15.08 -12.80 6.72
C LEU A 67 15.71 -11.39 6.80
N PRO A 68 16.98 -11.21 7.16
CA PRO A 68 17.60 -9.88 7.14
C PRO A 68 17.57 -9.24 5.75
N LYS A 69 17.78 -10.05 4.70
CA LYS A 69 17.73 -9.56 3.32
C LYS A 69 16.33 -9.06 2.93
N LEU A 70 15.27 -9.77 3.34
CA LEU A 70 13.89 -9.32 3.15
C LEU A 70 13.66 -7.97 3.82
N ILE A 71 14.01 -7.85 5.10
CA ILE A 71 13.82 -6.64 5.90
C ILE A 71 14.56 -5.47 5.25
N VAL A 72 15.84 -5.63 4.95
CA VAL A 72 16.65 -4.58 4.32
C VAL A 72 16.09 -4.19 2.95
N GLU A 73 15.74 -5.12 2.09
CA GLU A 73 15.23 -4.81 0.75
C GLU A 73 13.90 -4.06 0.77
N LYS A 74 13.03 -4.36 1.75
CA LYS A 74 11.72 -3.71 1.86
C LYS A 74 11.78 -2.38 2.61
N LEU A 75 12.58 -2.28 3.67
CA LEU A 75 12.64 -1.06 4.48
C LEU A 75 13.68 -0.05 4.01
N LYS A 76 14.78 -0.47 3.39
CA LYS A 76 15.84 0.46 2.93
C LYS A 76 15.30 1.60 2.04
N PRO A 77 14.41 1.36 1.04
CA PRO A 77 13.87 2.45 0.22
C PRO A 77 12.99 3.43 1.00
N LEU A 78 12.46 2.98 2.15
CA LEU A 78 11.53 3.69 3.00
C LEU A 78 12.22 4.29 4.24
N PHE A 79 13.53 4.02 4.42
CA PHE A 79 14.24 4.26 5.69
C PHE A 79 14.07 5.68 6.20
N PHE A 80 14.33 6.68 5.37
CA PHE A 80 14.32 8.08 5.80
C PHE A 80 12.90 8.55 6.23
N PRO A 81 11.85 8.47 5.38
CA PRO A 81 10.52 8.89 5.79
C PRO A 81 9.93 8.01 6.89
N LEU A 82 10.26 6.72 6.91
CA LEU A 82 9.85 5.81 7.98
C LEU A 82 10.45 6.21 9.35
N THR A 83 11.74 6.53 9.38
CA THR A 83 12.42 6.98 10.62
C THR A 83 11.82 8.27 11.13
N ILE A 84 11.60 9.26 10.28
CA ILE A 84 10.97 10.54 10.66
C ILE A 84 9.55 10.28 11.18
N GLY A 85 8.76 9.46 10.48
CA GLY A 85 7.39 9.14 10.89
C GLY A 85 7.34 8.46 12.27
N ILE A 86 8.19 7.46 12.52
CA ILE A 86 8.26 6.76 13.81
C ILE A 86 8.69 7.72 14.93
N LEU A 87 9.75 8.51 14.71
CA LEU A 87 10.22 9.47 15.72
C LEU A 87 9.13 10.50 16.04
N SER A 88 8.45 11.01 15.02
CA SER A 88 7.33 11.95 15.22
C SER A 88 6.20 11.32 16.02
N ASN A 89 5.86 10.07 15.74
CA ASN A 89 4.81 9.37 16.48
C ASN A 89 5.21 9.09 17.95
N ILE A 90 6.47 8.73 18.19
CA ILE A 90 6.99 8.58 19.56
C ILE A 90 6.87 9.89 20.34
N ILE A 91 7.28 11.02 19.73
CA ILE A 91 7.16 12.33 20.36
C ILE A 91 5.70 12.68 20.61
N TYR A 92 4.81 12.43 19.64
CA TYR A 92 3.37 12.64 19.78
C TYR A 92 2.81 11.88 20.99
N ASN A 93 3.10 10.58 21.09
CA ASN A 93 2.64 9.73 22.18
C ASN A 93 3.15 10.19 23.56
N ILE A 94 4.42 10.63 23.63
CA ILE A 94 4.99 11.16 24.89
C ILE A 94 4.27 12.45 25.32
N VAL A 95 4.01 13.35 24.37
CA VAL A 95 3.39 14.66 24.65
C VAL A 95 1.91 14.50 25.01
N THR A 96 1.17 13.69 24.26
CA THR A 96 -0.27 13.51 24.46
C THR A 96 -0.60 12.50 25.55
N LYS A 97 0.36 11.65 25.93
CA LYS A 97 0.17 10.46 26.78
C LYS A 97 -0.84 9.47 26.18
N ASP A 98 -1.03 9.52 24.86
CA ASP A 98 -1.85 8.61 24.09
C ASP A 98 -0.95 7.54 23.45
N TYR A 99 -1.01 6.32 23.97
CA TYR A 99 -0.21 5.19 23.50
C TYR A 99 -1.04 4.16 22.75
N PHE A 100 -2.29 4.48 22.42
CA PHE A 100 -3.22 3.53 21.82
C PHE A 100 -2.71 2.99 20.48
N ASP A 101 -2.16 3.85 19.62
CA ASP A 101 -1.64 3.46 18.30
C ASP A 101 -0.19 2.92 18.36
N GLY A 102 0.40 2.82 19.55
CA GLY A 102 1.78 2.37 19.72
C GLY A 102 2.80 3.25 19.01
N ILE A 103 4.00 2.69 18.77
CA ILE A 103 5.10 3.42 18.12
C ILE A 103 4.89 3.61 16.61
N TRP A 104 4.01 2.81 16.00
CA TRP A 104 3.76 2.85 14.55
C TRP A 104 2.74 3.92 14.15
N GLY A 105 1.76 4.23 15.01
CA GLY A 105 0.70 5.20 14.71
C GLY A 105 0.12 5.00 13.30
N TYR A 106 0.17 6.02 12.47
CA TYR A 106 -0.30 5.91 11.08
C TYR A 106 0.50 4.92 10.21
N LEU A 107 1.68 4.50 10.65
CA LEU A 107 2.54 3.57 9.91
C LEU A 107 2.23 2.10 10.17
N TRP A 108 1.17 1.80 10.93
CA TRP A 108 0.73 0.44 11.28
C TRP A 108 0.67 -0.52 10.07
N TYR A 109 0.35 -0.01 8.89
CA TYR A 109 0.25 -0.84 7.70
C TYR A 109 1.62 -1.39 7.25
N ILE A 110 2.71 -0.68 7.47
CA ILE A 110 4.08 -1.17 7.19
C ILE A 110 4.40 -2.32 8.12
N GLU A 111 4.06 -2.19 9.40
CA GLU A 111 4.22 -3.27 10.38
C GLU A 111 3.43 -4.51 9.96
N ALA A 112 2.13 -4.37 9.71
CA ALA A 112 1.25 -5.47 9.29
C ALA A 112 1.75 -6.13 7.99
N MET A 113 2.18 -5.34 7.01
CA MET A 113 2.76 -5.83 5.76
C MET A 113 4.04 -6.62 6.00
N MET A 114 4.95 -6.10 6.81
CA MET A 114 6.24 -6.74 7.07
C MET A 114 6.08 -8.05 7.85
N LEU A 115 5.23 -8.07 8.87
CA LEU A 115 4.92 -9.29 9.62
C LEU A 115 4.30 -10.36 8.70
N THR A 116 3.38 -9.97 7.83
CA THR A 116 2.78 -10.88 6.85
C THR A 116 3.82 -11.41 5.87
N PHE A 117 4.74 -10.58 5.37
CA PHE A 117 5.83 -11.03 4.50
C PHE A 117 6.77 -12.00 5.18
N VAL A 118 7.11 -11.74 6.45
CA VAL A 118 7.94 -12.64 7.26
C VAL A 118 7.23 -13.98 7.45
N ALA A 119 5.94 -13.96 7.79
CA ALA A 119 5.14 -15.19 7.94
C ALA A 119 5.13 -16.01 6.63
N TYR A 120 4.89 -15.39 5.48
CA TYR A 120 4.92 -16.09 4.19
C TYR A 120 6.30 -16.60 3.80
N LEU A 121 7.38 -15.87 4.13
CA LEU A 121 8.73 -16.35 3.92
C LEU A 121 8.99 -17.62 4.76
N ILE A 122 8.59 -17.63 6.03
CA ILE A 122 8.73 -18.80 6.92
C ILE A 122 7.89 -19.96 6.40
N LEU A 123 6.61 -19.74 6.06
CA LEU A 123 5.74 -20.76 5.49
C LEU A 123 6.34 -21.37 4.21
N ARG A 124 6.89 -20.54 3.32
CA ARG A 124 7.53 -21.01 2.08
C ARG A 124 8.80 -21.83 2.34
N LYS A 125 9.50 -21.58 3.46
CA LYS A 125 10.65 -22.40 3.90
C LYS A 125 10.24 -23.78 4.41
N ILE A 126 9.12 -23.83 5.12
CA ILE A 126 8.57 -25.07 5.67
C ILE A 126 7.92 -25.88 4.54
N ILE A 127 7.09 -25.25 3.72
CA ILE A 127 6.32 -25.87 2.66
C ILE A 127 7.10 -25.79 1.34
N LYS A 128 7.79 -26.89 0.96
CA LYS A 128 8.59 -26.94 -0.25
C LYS A 128 7.77 -27.03 -1.53
N SER A 129 6.65 -27.76 -1.48
CA SER A 129 5.74 -27.90 -2.62
C SER A 129 5.04 -26.58 -2.91
N GLU A 130 5.17 -26.08 -4.13
CA GLU A 130 4.48 -24.85 -4.55
C GLU A 130 2.96 -25.01 -4.49
N LYS A 131 2.45 -26.13 -4.93
CA LYS A 131 1.02 -26.45 -4.91
C LYS A 131 0.46 -26.44 -3.48
N THR A 132 1.14 -27.10 -2.54
CA THR A 132 0.75 -27.11 -1.13
C THR A 132 0.83 -25.69 -0.53
N PHE A 133 1.86 -24.92 -0.85
CA PHE A 133 1.98 -23.55 -0.42
C PHE A 133 0.80 -22.71 -0.89
N LEU A 134 0.40 -22.82 -2.16
CA LEU A 134 -0.76 -22.09 -2.69
C LEU A 134 -2.07 -22.47 -2.00
N TYR A 135 -2.28 -23.76 -1.68
CA TYR A 135 -3.45 -24.18 -0.89
C TYR A 135 -3.48 -23.53 0.50
N VAL A 136 -2.31 -23.43 1.16
CA VAL A 136 -2.22 -22.74 2.45
C VAL A 136 -2.51 -21.24 2.29
N VAL A 137 -2.00 -20.59 1.24
CA VAL A 137 -2.30 -19.18 0.94
C VAL A 137 -3.80 -18.99 0.69
N ILE A 138 -4.45 -19.88 -0.05
CA ILE A 138 -5.91 -19.85 -0.26
C ILE A 138 -6.65 -20.01 1.08
N GLY A 139 -6.22 -20.96 1.93
CA GLY A 139 -6.81 -21.16 3.25
C GLY A 139 -6.72 -19.90 4.12
N ILE A 140 -5.54 -19.26 4.16
CA ILE A 140 -5.34 -17.98 4.89
C ILE A 140 -6.24 -16.89 4.32
N PHE A 141 -6.31 -16.74 3.00
CA PHE A 141 -7.17 -15.77 2.34
C PHE A 141 -8.64 -15.96 2.74
N ILE A 142 -9.17 -17.19 2.63
CA ILE A 142 -10.55 -17.50 2.98
C ILE A 142 -10.81 -17.23 4.46
N LEU A 143 -9.97 -17.74 5.35
CA LEU A 143 -10.14 -17.59 6.80
C LEU A 143 -10.11 -16.10 7.19
N ALA A 144 -9.11 -15.35 6.74
CA ALA A 144 -8.99 -13.93 7.07
C ALA A 144 -10.14 -13.10 6.48
N THR A 145 -10.63 -13.45 5.28
CA THR A 145 -11.79 -12.80 4.67
C THR A 145 -13.08 -13.10 5.46
N LEU A 146 -13.29 -14.36 5.91
CA LEU A 146 -14.41 -14.73 6.75
C LEU A 146 -14.36 -14.02 8.12
N MET A 147 -13.18 -13.92 8.74
CA MET A 147 -13.00 -13.16 9.99
C MET A 147 -13.38 -11.69 9.83
N ARG A 148 -13.03 -11.07 8.71
CA ARG A 148 -13.45 -9.71 8.38
C ARG A 148 -14.95 -9.62 8.15
N PHE A 149 -15.53 -10.56 7.39
CA PHE A 149 -16.95 -10.59 7.08
C PHE A 149 -17.81 -10.76 8.34
N SER A 150 -17.37 -11.60 9.30
CA SER A 150 -18.04 -11.78 10.59
C SER A 150 -18.09 -10.52 11.46
N GLY A 151 -17.25 -9.52 11.15
CA GLY A 151 -17.16 -8.27 11.90
C GLY A 151 -16.33 -8.35 13.17
N ILE A 152 -15.95 -9.55 13.66
CA ILE A 152 -15.22 -9.74 14.92
C ILE A 152 -13.82 -9.10 14.84
N PHE A 153 -13.13 -9.27 13.71
CA PHE A 153 -11.76 -8.77 13.48
C PHE A 153 -11.69 -7.78 12.31
N TYR A 154 -12.78 -7.11 12.04
CA TYR A 154 -12.89 -6.23 10.87
C TYR A 154 -11.85 -5.11 10.86
N GLU A 155 -11.60 -4.48 12.01
CA GLU A 155 -10.66 -3.36 12.13
C GLU A 155 -9.18 -3.80 12.31
N TRP A 156 -8.92 -5.09 12.52
CA TRP A 156 -7.56 -5.58 12.75
C TRP A 156 -6.70 -5.51 11.48
N GLY A 157 -5.73 -4.61 11.49
CA GLY A 157 -4.80 -4.38 10.39
C GLY A 157 -4.07 -5.64 9.92
N TYR A 158 -3.72 -6.54 10.84
CA TYR A 158 -3.03 -7.80 10.53
C TYR A 158 -3.93 -8.80 9.78
N VAL A 159 -5.20 -8.90 10.15
CA VAL A 159 -6.18 -9.74 9.45
C VAL A 159 -6.45 -9.20 8.05
N ARG A 160 -6.54 -7.87 7.92
CA ARG A 160 -6.66 -7.18 6.62
C ARG A 160 -5.45 -7.43 5.74
N ALA A 161 -4.23 -7.28 6.27
CA ALA A 161 -2.99 -7.58 5.57
C ALA A 161 -2.92 -9.05 5.15
N ALA A 162 -3.27 -9.98 6.04
CA ALA A 162 -3.29 -11.41 5.74
C ALA A 162 -4.24 -11.74 4.59
N ALA A 163 -5.47 -11.21 4.58
CA ALA A 163 -6.43 -11.43 3.51
C ALA A 163 -5.93 -10.86 2.17
N THR A 164 -5.61 -9.58 2.13
CA THR A 164 -5.34 -8.85 0.88
C THR A 164 -3.96 -9.14 0.29
N ILE A 165 -2.93 -9.38 1.12
CA ILE A 165 -1.61 -9.84 0.66
C ILE A 165 -1.70 -11.25 0.10
N SER A 166 -2.47 -12.16 0.74
CA SER A 166 -2.73 -13.50 0.20
C SER A 166 -3.34 -13.42 -1.19
N LEU A 167 -4.37 -12.59 -1.35
CA LEU A 167 -5.02 -12.37 -2.64
C LEU A 167 -4.04 -11.83 -3.68
N GLY A 168 -3.16 -10.88 -3.30
CA GLY A 168 -2.10 -10.39 -4.17
C GLY A 168 -1.13 -11.51 -4.61
N ILE A 169 -0.74 -12.40 -3.69
CA ILE A 169 0.09 -13.58 -4.00
C ILE A 169 -0.61 -14.50 -5.00
N LEU A 170 -1.88 -14.84 -4.76
CA LEU A 170 -2.68 -15.68 -5.66
C LEU A 170 -2.84 -15.04 -7.04
N LEU A 171 -3.13 -13.74 -7.09
CA LEU A 171 -3.25 -12.96 -8.30
C LEU A 171 -1.98 -13.02 -9.16
N SER A 172 -0.81 -13.01 -8.53
CA SER A 172 0.48 -13.08 -9.24
C SER A 172 0.73 -14.42 -9.93
N LYS A 173 0.01 -15.47 -9.54
CA LYS A 173 0.09 -16.82 -10.11
C LYS A 173 -0.89 -17.07 -11.24
N LEU A 174 -1.82 -16.14 -11.48
CA LEU A 174 -2.69 -16.23 -12.63
C LEU A 174 -1.88 -16.09 -13.93
N PRO A 175 -2.25 -16.84 -14.98
CA PRO A 175 -1.61 -16.72 -16.27
C PRO A 175 -1.79 -15.29 -16.81
N LYS A 176 -0.78 -14.78 -17.50
CA LYS A 176 -0.95 -13.51 -18.20
C LYS A 176 -2.03 -13.69 -19.25
N ILE A 177 -2.93 -12.72 -19.33
CA ILE A 177 -3.91 -12.68 -20.40
C ILE A 177 -3.15 -12.24 -21.66
N GLU A 178 -2.99 -13.13 -22.62
CA GLU A 178 -2.50 -12.79 -23.95
C GLU A 178 -3.65 -12.15 -24.73
N ILE A 179 -3.82 -10.84 -24.53
CA ILE A 179 -4.80 -10.07 -25.29
C ILE A 179 -4.13 -9.67 -26.60
N GLU A 180 -4.43 -10.39 -27.68
CA GLU A 180 -3.91 -10.09 -29.03
C GLU A 180 -4.17 -8.62 -29.42
N ARG A 181 -5.33 -8.11 -29.06
CA ARG A 181 -5.73 -6.72 -29.31
C ARG A 181 -5.64 -5.88 -28.05
N LYS A 182 -4.59 -5.11 -27.89
CA LYS A 182 -4.35 -4.25 -26.70
C LYS A 182 -5.53 -3.33 -26.35
N TRP A 183 -6.34 -2.90 -27.33
CA TRP A 183 -7.49 -2.05 -27.06
C TRP A 183 -8.55 -2.74 -26.21
N ILE A 184 -8.71 -4.08 -26.30
CA ILE A 184 -9.66 -4.84 -25.46
C ILE A 184 -9.28 -4.71 -23.96
N ALA A 185 -7.97 -4.76 -23.66
CA ALA A 185 -7.50 -4.54 -22.28
C ALA A 185 -7.90 -3.16 -21.77
N TRP A 186 -7.86 -2.13 -22.60
CA TRP A 186 -8.29 -0.78 -22.24
C TRP A 186 -9.81 -0.67 -22.07
N VAL A 187 -10.59 -1.31 -22.91
CA VAL A 187 -12.06 -1.32 -22.81
C VAL A 187 -12.53 -1.90 -21.46
N ILE A 188 -11.79 -2.88 -20.91
CA ILE A 188 -12.11 -3.45 -19.59
C ILE A 188 -11.47 -2.63 -18.46
N LEU A 189 -10.22 -2.20 -18.62
CA LEU A 189 -9.48 -1.47 -17.59
C LEU A 189 -10.10 -0.12 -17.25
N ILE A 190 -10.53 0.65 -18.26
CA ILE A 190 -11.11 1.99 -18.04
C ILE A 190 -12.38 1.94 -17.17
N PRO A 191 -13.38 1.09 -17.43
CA PRO A 191 -14.53 0.95 -16.55
C PRO A 191 -14.17 0.50 -15.12
N VAL A 192 -13.25 -0.48 -14.97
CA VAL A 192 -12.80 -0.93 -13.65
C VAL A 192 -12.10 0.20 -12.89
N GLN A 193 -11.24 0.96 -13.57
CA GLN A 193 -10.57 2.13 -12.99
C GLN A 193 -11.57 3.20 -12.59
N ALA A 194 -12.52 3.54 -13.48
CA ALA A 194 -13.56 4.51 -13.22
C ALA A 194 -14.42 4.10 -12.02
N LEU A 195 -14.83 2.83 -11.97
CA LEU A 195 -15.62 2.29 -10.86
C LEU A 195 -14.86 2.35 -9.53
N CYS A 196 -13.59 1.95 -9.50
CA CYS A 196 -12.75 2.09 -8.31
C CYS A 196 -12.69 3.55 -7.84
N PHE A 197 -12.43 4.49 -8.76
CA PHE A 197 -12.31 5.91 -8.41
C PHE A 197 -13.64 6.51 -7.97
N VAL A 198 -14.74 6.17 -8.63
CA VAL A 198 -16.08 6.61 -8.26
C VAL A 198 -16.43 6.13 -6.84
N ILE A 199 -16.23 4.84 -6.55
CA ILE A 199 -16.52 4.30 -5.21
C ILE A 199 -15.64 5.00 -4.15
N VAL A 200 -14.35 5.18 -4.42
CA VAL A 200 -13.43 5.81 -3.47
C VAL A 200 -13.71 7.31 -3.33
N CYS A 201 -14.01 8.02 -4.42
CA CYS A 201 -14.24 9.48 -4.39
C CYS A 201 -15.61 9.86 -3.85
N PHE A 202 -16.66 9.12 -4.19
CA PHE A 202 -18.04 9.49 -3.85
C PHE A 202 -18.60 8.77 -2.63
N HIS A 203 -17.77 8.00 -1.92
CA HIS A 203 -18.16 7.34 -0.67
C HIS A 203 -19.45 6.52 -0.79
N LEU A 204 -19.61 5.80 -1.91
CA LEU A 204 -20.80 4.99 -2.17
C LEU A 204 -21.04 3.87 -1.14
N GLY A 205 -20.12 3.73 -0.17
CA GLY A 205 -20.23 2.78 0.93
C GLY A 205 -21.31 3.08 1.96
N ASN A 206 -21.86 4.29 1.99
CA ASN A 206 -22.99 4.63 2.87
C ASN A 206 -24.34 4.13 2.35
N VAL A 207 -24.37 3.46 1.19
CA VAL A 207 -25.59 2.88 0.65
C VAL A 207 -25.75 1.47 1.23
N ASP A 208 -26.82 1.24 1.98
CA ASP A 208 -27.13 -0.02 2.71
C ASP A 208 -27.35 -1.27 1.84
N TRP A 209 -27.04 -1.21 0.56
CA TRP A 209 -27.40 -2.24 -0.42
C TRP A 209 -26.66 -3.58 -0.27
N PHE A 210 -25.50 -3.62 0.35
CA PHE A 210 -24.70 -4.85 0.51
C PHE A 210 -24.10 -4.98 1.91
N GLY A 211 -24.85 -4.72 2.97
CA GLY A 211 -24.30 -4.74 4.33
C GLY A 211 -23.54 -3.45 4.68
N GLY A 212 -23.92 -2.33 4.05
CA GLY A 212 -23.35 -1.03 4.29
C GLY A 212 -21.91 -0.91 3.79
N PHE A 213 -21.12 -0.09 4.47
CA PHE A 213 -19.72 0.19 4.12
C PHE A 213 -18.84 -1.07 4.03
N ARG A 214 -19.08 -2.08 4.87
CA ARG A 214 -18.32 -3.35 4.87
C ARG A 214 -18.46 -4.13 3.56
N GLY A 215 -19.67 -4.18 3.00
CA GLY A 215 -19.89 -4.87 1.72
C GLY A 215 -19.12 -4.23 0.58
N VAL A 216 -19.11 -2.89 0.52
CA VAL A 216 -18.36 -2.15 -0.51
C VAL A 216 -16.86 -2.33 -0.39
N GLU A 217 -16.32 -2.30 0.84
CA GLU A 217 -14.89 -2.60 1.06
C GLU A 217 -14.52 -3.99 0.57
N LEU A 218 -15.32 -4.99 0.90
CA LEU A 218 -15.06 -6.36 0.45
C LEU A 218 -15.10 -6.51 -1.07
N ILE A 219 -15.98 -5.77 -1.76
CA ILE A 219 -16.01 -5.75 -3.23
C ILE A 219 -14.74 -5.07 -3.78
N LEU A 220 -14.33 -3.93 -3.21
CA LEU A 220 -13.10 -3.26 -3.61
C LEU A 220 -11.89 -4.18 -3.44
N ASP A 221 -11.75 -4.77 -2.26
CA ASP A 221 -10.57 -5.57 -1.92
C ASP A 221 -10.47 -6.88 -2.67
N ASN A 222 -11.59 -7.59 -2.82
CA ASN A 222 -11.59 -8.95 -3.35
C ASN A 222 -11.87 -9.01 -4.86
N LEU A 223 -12.39 -7.94 -5.46
CA LEU A 223 -12.74 -7.91 -6.88
C LEU A 223 -12.05 -6.76 -7.62
N LEU A 224 -12.30 -5.52 -7.21
CA LEU A 224 -11.92 -4.36 -8.01
C LEU A 224 -10.42 -4.07 -7.95
N TYR A 225 -9.77 -4.10 -6.79
CA TYR A 225 -8.32 -3.90 -6.71
C TYR A 225 -7.52 -5.02 -7.36
N PRO A 226 -7.85 -6.31 -7.16
CA PRO A 226 -7.22 -7.38 -7.93
C PRO A 226 -7.40 -7.21 -9.44
N ALA A 227 -8.62 -6.90 -9.91
CA ALA A 227 -8.89 -6.67 -11.33
C ALA A 227 -8.09 -5.47 -11.87
N LEU A 228 -8.08 -4.35 -11.14
CA LEU A 228 -7.31 -3.14 -11.49
C LEU A 228 -5.83 -3.45 -11.64
N ILE A 229 -5.23 -4.14 -10.65
CA ILE A 229 -3.81 -4.50 -10.64
C ILE A 229 -3.52 -5.46 -11.80
N TYR A 230 -4.29 -6.54 -11.91
CA TYR A 230 -4.06 -7.60 -12.90
C TYR A 230 -4.17 -7.06 -14.33
N LEU A 231 -5.23 -6.33 -14.65
CA LEU A 231 -5.44 -5.73 -15.97
C LEU A 231 -4.36 -4.70 -16.30
N THR A 232 -3.94 -3.90 -15.30
CA THR A 232 -2.90 -2.89 -15.52
C THR A 232 -1.57 -3.53 -15.89
N PHE A 233 -1.22 -4.70 -15.34
CA PHE A 233 0.02 -5.39 -15.73
C PHE A 233 -0.04 -6.03 -17.12
N ASN A 234 -1.22 -6.08 -17.76
CA ASN A 234 -1.39 -6.51 -19.16
C ASN A 234 -1.29 -5.35 -20.17
N VAL A 235 -1.34 -4.11 -19.71
CA VAL A 235 -1.08 -2.93 -20.52
C VAL A 235 0.27 -2.32 -20.13
N SER A 236 0.95 -1.67 -21.08
CA SER A 236 2.21 -0.99 -20.78
C SER A 236 2.06 0.50 -21.03
N VAL A 237 2.15 1.29 -19.97
CA VAL A 237 2.19 2.74 -20.03
C VAL A 237 3.53 3.22 -19.48
N SER A 238 4.13 4.18 -20.17
CA SER A 238 5.38 4.81 -19.74
C SER A 238 5.22 6.31 -19.79
N SER A 239 5.28 6.95 -18.61
CA SER A 239 5.17 8.39 -18.45
C SER A 239 6.07 8.82 -17.28
N GLY A 240 7.02 9.71 -17.56
CA GLY A 240 7.92 10.24 -16.51
C GLY A 240 7.17 11.02 -15.44
N VAL A 241 6.05 11.67 -15.79
CA VAL A 241 5.21 12.39 -14.82
C VAL A 241 4.53 11.41 -13.86
N LEU A 242 3.91 10.34 -14.38
CA LEU A 242 3.26 9.35 -13.54
C LEU A 242 4.26 8.59 -12.65
N ASP A 243 5.43 8.27 -13.19
CA ASP A 243 6.51 7.64 -12.43
C ASP A 243 6.99 8.56 -11.28
N TYR A 244 7.05 9.88 -11.53
CA TYR A 244 7.38 10.86 -10.50
C TYR A 244 6.31 10.94 -9.43
N LEU A 245 5.04 11.03 -9.78
CA LEU A 245 3.93 11.05 -8.83
C LEU A 245 3.94 9.79 -7.94
N GLY A 246 4.15 8.61 -8.53
CA GLY A 246 4.25 7.36 -7.78
C GLY A 246 5.43 7.33 -6.81
N ALA A 247 6.56 7.97 -7.15
CA ALA A 247 7.70 8.07 -6.25
C ALA A 247 7.39 8.87 -4.97
N LEU A 248 6.47 9.84 -5.05
CA LEU A 248 6.03 10.65 -3.90
C LEU A 248 5.07 9.92 -2.96
N SER A 249 4.41 8.84 -3.41
CA SER A 249 3.29 8.21 -2.70
C SER A 249 3.62 7.80 -1.26
N PHE A 250 4.82 7.26 -0.99
CA PHE A 250 5.19 6.85 0.35
C PHE A 250 5.54 8.03 1.26
N GLY A 251 6.20 9.06 0.74
CA GLY A 251 6.49 10.29 1.48
C GLY A 251 5.20 10.97 1.93
N LEU A 252 4.22 11.11 1.04
CA LEU A 252 2.90 11.66 1.38
C LEU A 252 2.26 10.92 2.55
N TYR A 253 2.39 9.61 2.59
CA TYR A 253 1.87 8.80 3.68
C TYR A 253 2.67 8.98 4.98
N ALA A 254 3.98 8.90 4.94
CA ALA A 254 4.83 8.88 6.14
C ALA A 254 4.92 10.26 6.82
N PHE A 255 4.89 11.36 6.06
CA PHE A 255 5.01 12.72 6.60
C PHE A 255 3.72 13.27 7.21
N GLN A 256 2.66 12.48 7.29
CA GLN A 256 1.49 12.81 8.10
C GLN A 256 1.82 12.83 9.60
N CYS A 257 2.70 11.91 10.08
CA CYS A 257 3.10 11.87 11.48
C CYS A 257 3.75 13.18 11.97
N PRO A 258 4.79 13.76 11.30
CA PRO A 258 5.32 15.06 11.70
C PRO A 258 4.31 16.21 11.53
N ALA A 259 3.37 16.13 10.58
CA ALA A 259 2.33 17.14 10.46
C ALA A 259 1.37 17.15 11.66
N ASP A 260 1.08 16.00 12.26
CA ASP A 260 0.28 15.94 13.49
C ASP A 260 0.99 16.54 14.71
N LEU A 261 2.32 16.45 14.79
CA LEU A 261 3.06 17.17 15.83
C LEU A 261 2.84 18.68 15.73
N LEU A 262 2.72 19.22 14.53
CA LEU A 262 2.46 20.66 14.33
C LEU A 262 1.06 21.07 14.80
N ARG A 263 0.08 20.15 14.73
CA ARG A 263 -1.24 20.39 15.32
C ARG A 263 -1.17 20.60 16.84
N LEU A 264 -0.31 19.86 17.54
CA LEU A 264 -0.14 19.99 19.00
C LEU A 264 0.38 21.37 19.42
N VAL A 265 1.18 22.03 18.56
CA VAL A 265 1.70 23.38 18.81
C VAL A 265 0.83 24.50 18.23
N GLY A 266 -0.42 24.21 17.90
CA GLY A 266 -1.39 25.18 17.42
C GLY A 266 -1.37 25.46 15.92
N LEU A 267 -0.53 24.79 15.14
CA LEU A 267 -0.48 24.92 13.69
C LEU A 267 -1.51 24.00 13.02
N GLY A 268 -2.79 24.12 13.42
CA GLY A 268 -3.88 23.24 12.97
C GLY A 268 -4.46 23.56 11.59
N ASN A 269 -3.99 24.59 10.89
CA ASN A 269 -4.50 24.95 9.57
C ASN A 269 -4.20 23.86 8.52
N ARG A 270 -5.25 23.25 7.98
CA ARG A 270 -5.15 22.10 7.06
C ARG A 270 -4.37 22.41 5.79
N TYR A 271 -4.48 23.62 5.25
CA TYR A 271 -3.70 24.05 4.06
C TYR A 271 -2.21 24.08 4.35
N ILE A 272 -1.83 24.58 5.54
CA ILE A 272 -0.42 24.64 5.96
C ILE A 272 0.11 23.24 6.17
N LEU A 273 -0.65 22.37 6.84
CA LEU A 273 -0.24 20.99 7.10
C LEU A 273 -0.09 20.19 5.80
N LEU A 274 -1.04 20.31 4.89
CA LEU A 274 -0.94 19.67 3.56
C LEU A 274 0.27 20.19 2.78
N PHE A 275 0.51 21.51 2.79
CA PHE A 275 1.70 22.08 2.16
C PHE A 275 2.98 21.51 2.76
N ILE A 276 3.08 21.39 4.07
CA ILE A 276 4.24 20.83 4.75
C ILE A 276 4.45 19.36 4.37
N ILE A 277 3.40 18.54 4.35
CA ILE A 277 3.48 17.13 3.91
C ILE A 277 4.04 17.04 2.49
N VAL A 278 3.52 17.85 1.57
CA VAL A 278 3.96 17.88 0.18
C VAL A 278 5.41 18.36 0.07
N ALA A 279 5.76 19.46 0.78
CA ALA A 279 7.11 20.01 0.77
C ALA A 279 8.15 19.02 1.31
N LEU A 280 7.86 18.35 2.42
CA LEU A 280 8.74 17.31 2.98
C LEU A 280 8.91 16.13 2.01
N THR A 281 7.82 15.72 1.36
CA THR A 281 7.83 14.64 0.37
C THR A 281 8.70 14.98 -0.84
N ILE A 282 8.56 16.18 -1.39
CA ILE A 282 9.37 16.65 -2.52
C ILE A 282 10.85 16.79 -2.11
N THR A 283 11.10 17.34 -0.94
CA THR A 283 12.48 17.50 -0.41
C THR A 283 13.16 16.14 -0.26
N GLU A 284 12.46 15.16 0.26
CA GLU A 284 12.94 13.79 0.40
C GLU A 284 13.30 13.16 -0.97
N ASP A 285 12.43 13.32 -1.97
CA ASP A 285 12.70 12.81 -3.32
C ASP A 285 13.93 13.50 -3.96
N ILE A 286 14.07 14.83 -3.79
CA ILE A 286 15.23 15.58 -4.26
C ILE A 286 16.51 15.05 -3.61
N ILE A 287 16.52 14.86 -2.29
CA ILE A 287 17.67 14.33 -1.54
C ILE A 287 18.04 12.94 -2.06
N LYS A 288 17.08 12.06 -2.27
CA LYS A 288 17.30 10.71 -2.83
C LYS A 288 17.93 10.77 -4.23
N ARG A 289 17.50 11.68 -5.09
CA ARG A 289 18.04 11.87 -6.45
C ARG A 289 19.46 12.38 -6.42
N ILE A 290 19.76 13.38 -5.59
CA ILE A 290 21.14 13.92 -5.40
C ILE A 290 22.06 12.81 -4.88
N TYR A 291 21.64 12.05 -3.88
CA TYR A 291 22.45 10.95 -3.35
C TYR A 291 22.73 9.88 -4.39
N LYS A 292 21.73 9.53 -5.20
CA LYS A 292 21.88 8.54 -6.27
C LYS A 292 22.84 9.03 -7.38
N SER A 293 22.75 10.30 -7.79
CA SER A 293 23.64 10.86 -8.81
C SER A 293 25.11 10.89 -8.35
N ARG A 294 25.36 11.28 -7.09
CA ARG A 294 26.73 11.27 -6.52
C ARG A 294 27.33 9.86 -6.47
N LYS A 295 26.52 8.83 -6.16
CA LYS A 295 27.02 7.45 -6.12
C LYS A 295 27.42 6.94 -7.50
N ILE A 296 26.76 7.37 -8.56
CA ILE A 296 27.12 7.01 -9.95
C ILE A 296 28.43 7.71 -10.35
N SER A 297 28.64 8.98 -10.00
CA SER A 297 29.84 9.73 -10.31
C SER A 297 31.11 9.24 -9.59
N VAL A 298 30.97 8.58 -8.44
CA VAL A 298 32.10 8.01 -7.67
C VAL A 298 32.46 6.60 -8.16
N SER A 299 31.55 5.92 -8.87
CA SER A 299 31.75 4.57 -9.38
C SER A 299 32.12 4.52 -10.88
N ALA A 300 32.19 5.65 -11.55
CA ALA A 300 32.69 5.87 -12.91
C ALA A 300 34.13 6.42 -12.89
#